data_b7f6d35d1022c186c62c2d415e62e3ea
#
_entry.id   b7f6d35d1022c186c62c2d415e62e3ea
#
_cell.length_a   1.000
_cell.length_b   1.000
_cell.length_c   1.000
_cell.angle_alpha   90.00
_cell.angle_beta   90.00
_cell.angle_gamma   90.00
#
_symmetry.space_group_name_H-M   'P 1'
#
loop_
_entity.id
_entity.type
_entity.pdbx_description
1 polymer ?
#
loop_
_entity_poly.entity_id
_entity_poly.type
_entity_poly.pdbx_seq_one_letter_code
_entity_poly.pdbx_strand_id
1 'polypeptide(L)'
;MLKNTLQTPETSTYEKFQNVEQLWFWFLYSKSVRNGFRPAGTSSRRPCELLDVETLITKLYLCGKLSEEQLNVMKKFGDKRRAPHQYIYSENKSAALWKSAMDILEIYARKKGWLNN
;
A
#
# COMPACT_ATOMS: atom_id res chain seq x y z
N MET A 1 2.19 37.64 -4.20
CA MET A 1 1.99 36.98 -4.07
C MET A 1 1.68 36.28 -3.73
N LEU A 2 1.64 36.16 -3.58
CA LEU A 2 1.22 35.46 -3.27
C LEU A 2 1.30 34.44 -3.44
N LYS A 3 1.39 34.04 -3.73
CA LYS A 3 1.39 33.00 -3.96
C LYS A 3 1.66 32.05 -3.25
N ASN A 4 2.34 31.84 -2.82
CA ASN A 4 2.79 30.96 -2.06
C ASN A 4 1.93 30.39 -1.16
N THR A 5 1.19 30.95 -0.76
CA THR A 5 0.23 30.49 0.11
C THR A 5 -0.46 29.28 -0.37
N LEU A 6 -0.50 29.09 -1.61
CA LEU A 6 -1.31 28.06 -2.16
C LEU A 6 -0.79 26.70 -1.89
N GLN A 7 0.46 26.56 -1.69
CA GLN A 7 1.01 25.26 -1.47
C GLN A 7 0.49 24.65 -0.23
N THR A 8 0.33 25.43 0.77
CA THR A 8 -0.10 24.92 2.05
C THR A 8 -1.39 24.17 1.99
N PRO A 9 -2.40 24.77 1.41
CA PRO A 9 -3.67 24.04 1.31
C PRO A 9 -3.54 22.76 0.53
N GLU A 10 -2.76 22.76 -0.50
CA GLU A 10 -2.61 21.56 -1.25
C GLU A 10 -2.02 20.45 -0.46
N THR A 11 -1.02 20.76 0.32
CA THR A 11 -0.40 19.76 1.14
C THR A 11 -1.39 19.12 2.06
N SER A 12 -2.28 19.91 2.61
CA SER A 12 -3.22 19.38 3.58
C SER A 12 -4.33 18.58 2.95
N THR A 13 -4.42 18.55 1.63
CA THR A 13 -5.49 17.79 1.02
C THR A 13 -5.16 16.32 0.87
N TYR A 14 -3.93 15.91 1.10
CA TYR A 14 -3.56 14.51 0.98
C TYR A 14 -3.58 13.84 2.32
N GLU A 15 -4.20 12.68 2.37
CA GLU A 15 -4.25 11.88 3.56
C GLU A 15 -3.30 10.72 3.43
N LYS A 16 -2.17 10.79 4.11
CA LYS A 16 -1.18 9.73 4.04
C LYS A 16 -1.66 8.51 4.80
N PHE A 17 -1.02 7.39 4.51
CA PHE A 17 -1.39 6.14 5.18
C PHE A 17 -0.72 6.07 6.54
N GLN A 18 -1.43 5.47 7.49
CA GLN A 18 -0.91 5.32 8.84
C GLN A 18 0.25 4.35 8.90
N ASN A 19 0.19 3.32 8.07
CA ASN A 19 1.26 2.33 8.02
C ASN A 19 1.21 1.64 6.66
N VAL A 20 2.19 0.79 6.42
CA VAL A 20 2.31 0.16 5.10
C VAL A 20 1.19 -0.84 4.84
N GLU A 21 0.66 -1.48 5.86
CA GLU A 21 -0.44 -2.41 5.65
C GLU A 21 -1.69 -1.68 5.18
N GLN A 22 -1.95 -0.51 5.74
CA GLN A 22 -3.09 0.28 5.30
C GLN A 22 -2.94 0.65 3.83
N LEU A 23 -1.73 1.03 3.43
CA LEU A 23 -1.45 1.33 2.03
C LEU A 23 -1.77 0.12 1.15
N TRP A 24 -1.31 -1.05 1.55
CA TRP A 24 -1.47 -2.24 0.75
C TRP A 24 -2.94 -2.66 0.64
N PHE A 25 -3.67 -2.63 1.76
CA PHE A 25 -5.09 -2.97 1.74
C PHE A 25 -5.87 -1.97 0.90
N TRP A 26 -5.54 -0.69 1.03
CA TRP A 26 -6.19 0.33 0.21
C TRP A 26 -5.94 0.08 -1.28
N PHE A 27 -4.71 -0.28 -1.62
CA PHE A 27 -4.36 -0.51 -3.01
C PHE A 27 -5.18 -1.65 -3.61
N LEU A 28 -5.23 -2.78 -2.93
CA LEU A 28 -5.95 -3.92 -3.46
C LEU A 28 -7.45 -3.69 -3.50
N TYR A 29 -7.98 -3.06 -2.46
CA TYR A 29 -9.41 -2.75 -2.46
C TYR A 29 -9.77 -1.79 -3.59
N SER A 30 -9.02 -0.73 -3.74
CA SER A 30 -9.30 0.27 -4.75
C SER A 30 -9.15 -0.28 -6.16
N LYS A 31 -8.19 -1.17 -6.35
CA LYS A 31 -7.99 -1.80 -7.63
C LYS A 31 -9.19 -2.69 -7.98
N SER A 32 -9.68 -3.41 -7.01
CA SER A 32 -10.83 -4.26 -7.17
C SER A 32 -12.08 -3.44 -7.52
N VAL A 33 -12.29 -2.34 -6.83
CA VAL A 33 -13.43 -1.46 -7.08
C VAL A 33 -13.35 -0.84 -8.46
N ARG A 34 -12.14 -0.46 -8.87
CA ARG A 34 -11.96 0.15 -10.18
C ARG A 34 -12.35 -0.79 -11.31
N ASN A 35 -12.14 -2.07 -11.11
CA ASN A 35 -12.49 -3.06 -12.12
C ASN A 35 -13.96 -3.43 -12.09
N GLY A 36 -14.70 -3.00 -11.09
CA GLY A 36 -16.09 -3.31 -10.95
C GLY A 36 -16.89 -2.10 -10.57
N PHE A 37 -17.40 -2.12 -9.36
CA PHE A 37 -18.25 -1.06 -8.88
C PHE A 37 -17.43 0.02 -8.17
N ARG A 38 -17.79 1.28 -8.42
CA ARG A 38 -17.11 2.38 -7.77
C ARG A 38 -18.03 2.96 -6.71
N PRO A 39 -17.65 2.88 -5.45
CA PRO A 39 -18.52 3.41 -4.39
C PRO A 39 -18.64 4.91 -4.49
N ALA A 40 -19.82 5.39 -4.23
CA ALA A 40 -20.05 6.83 -4.23
C ALA A 40 -19.49 7.42 -2.95
N GLY A 41 -19.18 8.68 -3.00
CA GLY A 41 -18.78 9.40 -1.81
C GLY A 41 -17.37 9.22 -1.37
N THR A 42 -16.56 8.60 -2.14
CA THR A 42 -15.14 8.51 -1.83
C THR A 42 -14.54 9.89 -1.94
N SER A 43 -13.98 10.37 -0.87
CA SER A 43 -13.53 11.74 -0.87
C SER A 43 -12.08 11.94 -0.50
N SER A 44 -11.50 11.05 0.27
CA SER A 44 -10.13 11.26 0.70
C SER A 44 -9.15 11.14 -0.46
N ARG A 45 -8.26 12.11 -0.54
CA ARG A 45 -7.22 12.07 -1.55
C ARG A 45 -5.98 11.43 -0.94
N ARG A 46 -5.45 10.46 -1.62
CA ARG A 46 -4.26 9.78 -1.16
C ARG A 46 -3.01 10.35 -1.82
N PRO A 47 -1.85 10.16 -1.23
CA PRO A 47 -0.61 10.73 -1.76
C PRO A 47 -0.07 10.04 -2.99
N CYS A 48 -0.72 8.98 -3.43
CA CYS A 48 -0.28 8.24 -4.60
C CYS A 48 -1.48 7.66 -5.32
N GLU A 49 -1.27 7.26 -6.55
CA GLU A 49 -2.31 6.62 -7.33
C GLU A 49 -2.04 5.14 -7.43
N LEU A 50 -3.04 4.39 -7.89
CA LEU A 50 -2.89 2.95 -8.02
C LEU A 50 -1.72 2.58 -8.91
N LEU A 51 -1.53 3.33 -9.99
CA LEU A 51 -0.43 3.06 -10.89
C LEU A 51 0.92 3.24 -10.21
N ASP A 52 1.01 4.20 -9.30
CA ASP A 52 2.26 4.42 -8.56
C ASP A 52 2.63 3.21 -7.73
N VAL A 53 1.65 2.63 -7.05
CA VAL A 53 1.91 1.45 -6.23
C VAL A 53 2.24 0.26 -7.12
N GLU A 54 1.49 0.09 -8.19
CA GLU A 54 1.70 -1.01 -9.10
C GLU A 54 3.10 -0.95 -9.70
N THR A 55 3.53 0.23 -10.09
CA THR A 55 4.85 0.43 -10.66
C THR A 55 5.94 0.09 -9.64
N LEU A 56 5.74 0.52 -8.41
CA LEU A 56 6.72 0.23 -7.37
C LEU A 56 6.83 -1.27 -7.11
N ILE A 57 5.70 -1.95 -7.00
CA ILE A 57 5.70 -3.39 -6.74
C ILE A 57 6.37 -4.14 -7.90
N THR A 58 6.05 -3.77 -9.12
CA THR A 58 6.66 -4.39 -10.29
C THR A 58 8.17 -4.20 -10.27
N LYS A 59 8.60 -2.99 -9.96
CA LYS A 59 10.02 -2.70 -9.92
C LYS A 59 10.74 -3.51 -8.85
N LEU A 60 10.12 -3.62 -7.67
CA LEU A 60 10.72 -4.39 -6.59
C LEU A 60 10.83 -5.87 -6.95
N TYR A 61 9.83 -6.38 -7.64
CA TYR A 61 9.87 -7.75 -8.09
C TYR A 61 10.97 -7.95 -9.13
N LEU A 62 11.05 -7.07 -10.11
CA LEU A 62 12.04 -7.21 -11.17
C LEU A 62 13.45 -7.03 -10.67
N CYS A 63 13.65 -6.25 -9.62
CA CYS A 63 14.95 -6.06 -9.02
C CYS A 63 15.33 -7.17 -8.05
N GLY A 64 14.43 -8.11 -7.82
CA GLY A 64 14.71 -9.21 -6.91
C GLY A 64 14.52 -8.88 -5.44
N LYS A 65 13.93 -7.73 -5.14
CA LYS A 65 13.70 -7.38 -3.74
C LYS A 65 12.46 -8.01 -3.17
N LEU A 66 11.48 -8.31 -4.00
CA LEU A 66 10.31 -9.07 -3.60
C LEU A 66 10.26 -10.35 -4.41
N SER A 67 10.04 -11.47 -3.74
CA SER A 67 9.96 -12.76 -4.41
C SER A 67 8.52 -13.05 -4.80
N GLU A 68 8.36 -14.04 -5.67
CA GLU A 68 7.04 -14.48 -6.07
C GLU A 68 6.26 -14.99 -4.87
N GLU A 69 6.92 -15.68 -3.96
CA GLU A 69 6.24 -16.16 -2.75
C GLU A 69 5.72 -15.02 -1.90
N GLN A 70 6.54 -13.97 -1.77
CA GLN A 70 6.10 -12.81 -1.01
C GLN A 70 4.90 -12.16 -1.68
N LEU A 71 4.94 -12.02 -3.00
CA LEU A 71 3.81 -11.41 -3.71
C LEU A 71 2.54 -12.23 -3.57
N ASN A 72 2.68 -13.56 -3.61
CA ASN A 72 1.51 -14.42 -3.45
C ASN A 72 0.87 -14.26 -2.08
N VAL A 73 1.70 -14.15 -1.05
CA VAL A 73 1.19 -13.96 0.32
C VAL A 73 0.55 -12.57 0.44
N MET A 74 1.20 -11.56 -0.14
CA MET A 74 0.66 -10.20 -0.10
C MET A 74 -0.72 -10.15 -0.75
N LYS A 75 -0.89 -10.84 -1.87
CA LYS A 75 -2.17 -10.83 -2.54
C LYS A 75 -3.21 -11.62 -1.76
N LYS A 76 -2.85 -12.80 -1.31
CA LYS A 76 -3.79 -13.67 -0.61
C LYS A 76 -4.36 -12.99 0.64
N PHE A 77 -3.49 -12.46 1.49
CA PHE A 77 -3.97 -11.85 2.73
C PHE A 77 -4.45 -10.43 2.52
N GLY A 78 -3.95 -9.77 1.48
CA GLY A 78 -4.51 -8.48 1.11
C GLY A 78 -5.98 -8.60 0.69
N ASP A 79 -6.30 -9.65 -0.05
CA ASP A 79 -7.69 -9.89 -0.44
C ASP A 79 -8.56 -10.20 0.77
N LYS A 80 -7.99 -10.83 1.79
CA LYS A 80 -8.71 -11.12 3.03
C LYS A 80 -8.77 -9.90 3.94
N ARG A 81 -8.02 -8.88 3.63
CA ARG A 81 -7.93 -7.63 4.39
C ARG A 81 -7.46 -7.84 5.81
N ARG A 82 -6.58 -8.80 6.00
CA ARG A 82 -5.92 -9.01 7.27
C ARG A 82 -4.56 -9.64 7.04
N ALA A 83 -3.64 -9.34 7.93
CA ALA A 83 -2.32 -9.95 7.88
C ALA A 83 -2.43 -11.41 8.33
N PRO A 84 -1.52 -12.27 7.87
CA PRO A 84 -1.47 -13.63 8.39
C PRO A 84 -1.08 -13.62 9.86
N HIS A 85 -1.60 -14.60 10.58
CA HIS A 85 -1.42 -14.66 12.02
C HIS A 85 -0.27 -15.58 12.38
N GLN A 86 0.75 -15.02 13.01
CA GLN A 86 1.97 -15.80 13.27
C GLN A 86 1.75 -16.96 14.25
N TYR A 87 0.71 -16.87 15.07
CA TYR A 87 0.43 -17.93 16.04
C TYR A 87 -0.51 -19.00 15.53
N ILE A 88 -1.02 -18.85 14.31
CA ILE A 88 -1.82 -19.89 13.69
C ILE A 88 -0.87 -20.74 12.87
N TYR A 89 -0.81 -22.03 13.18
CA TYR A 89 0.17 -22.91 12.56
C TYR A 89 0.14 -22.86 11.05
N SER A 90 -1.05 -22.89 10.47
CA SER A 90 -1.15 -22.88 9.01
C SER A 90 -0.76 -21.54 8.39
N GLU A 91 -0.60 -20.51 9.19
CA GLU A 91 -0.27 -19.18 8.66
C GLU A 91 1.09 -18.67 9.11
N ASN A 92 1.83 -19.41 9.94
CA ASN A 92 3.05 -18.84 10.49
C ASN A 92 4.12 -18.64 9.43
N LYS A 93 4.20 -19.47 8.42
CA LYS A 93 5.15 -19.26 7.34
C LYS A 93 4.74 -18.05 6.51
N SER A 94 3.45 -17.92 6.26
CA SER A 94 2.94 -16.76 5.53
C SER A 94 3.17 -15.49 6.31
N ALA A 95 3.09 -15.55 7.64
CA ALA A 95 3.33 -14.37 8.46
C ALA A 95 4.76 -13.87 8.30
N ALA A 96 5.73 -14.78 8.24
CA ALA A 96 7.12 -14.38 8.04
C ALA A 96 7.32 -13.74 6.67
N LEU A 97 6.72 -14.32 5.64
CA LEU A 97 6.82 -13.76 4.29
C LEU A 97 6.13 -12.40 4.22
N TRP A 98 4.97 -12.29 4.85
CA TRP A 98 4.23 -11.03 4.88
C TRP A 98 5.05 -9.94 5.56
N LYS A 99 5.62 -10.26 6.72
CA LYS A 99 6.37 -9.25 7.45
C LYS A 99 7.57 -8.77 6.65
N SER A 100 8.32 -9.68 6.05
CA SER A 100 9.47 -9.27 5.28
C SER A 100 9.07 -8.44 4.07
N ALA A 101 7.96 -8.80 3.42
CA ALA A 101 7.47 -8.03 2.28
C ALA A 101 7.02 -6.65 2.70
N MET A 102 6.29 -6.57 3.81
CA MET A 102 5.81 -5.27 4.29
C MET A 102 6.97 -4.39 4.73
N ASP A 103 8.02 -4.97 5.32
CA ASP A 103 9.19 -4.19 5.71
C ASP A 103 9.86 -3.56 4.47
N ILE A 104 9.96 -4.32 3.40
CA ILE A 104 10.55 -3.81 2.17
C ILE A 104 9.67 -2.71 1.58
N LEU A 105 8.38 -2.96 1.49
CA LEU A 105 7.46 -1.97 0.94
C LEU A 105 7.45 -0.69 1.77
N GLU A 106 7.54 -0.83 3.09
CA GLU A 106 7.55 0.32 3.97
C GLU A 106 8.72 1.25 3.69
N ILE A 107 9.90 0.69 3.46
CA ILE A 107 11.08 1.50 3.18
C ILE A 107 10.83 2.41 1.98
N TYR A 108 10.30 1.85 0.92
CA TYR A 108 10.10 2.61 -0.30
C TYR A 108 8.90 3.55 -0.21
N ALA A 109 7.85 3.13 0.50
CA ALA A 109 6.70 4.00 0.69
C ALA A 109 7.08 5.23 1.51
N ARG A 110 7.94 5.06 2.51
CA ARG A 110 8.41 6.20 3.30
C ARG A 110 9.24 7.15 2.45
N LYS A 111 10.09 6.60 1.60
CA LYS A 111 10.90 7.45 0.74
C LYS A 111 10.06 8.28 -0.20
N LYS A 112 8.92 7.75 -0.60
CA LYS A 112 8.02 8.48 -1.48
C LYS A 112 7.08 9.42 -0.75
N GLY A 113 7.10 9.39 0.57
CA GLY A 113 6.26 10.30 1.36
C GLY A 113 4.82 9.84 1.46
N TRP A 114 4.56 8.55 1.29
CA TRP A 114 3.20 8.04 1.32
C TRP A 114 2.70 7.71 2.72
N LEU A 115 3.59 7.58 3.68
CA LEU A 115 3.21 7.16 5.03
C LEU A 115 3.38 8.30 6.02
N ASN A 116 2.53 8.29 7.05
CA ASN A 116 2.73 9.17 8.17
C ASN A 116 3.92 8.67 8.97
N ASN A 117 4.58 9.55 9.65
CA ASN A 117 5.74 9.15 10.42
C ASN A 117 5.42 8.31 11.60
#